data_9cb5530b2520a8c0df808bdaaac7a177
#
_entry.id   9cb5530b2520a8c0df808bdaaac7a177
#
_cell.length_a   1.000
_cell.length_b   1.000
_cell.length_c   1.000
_cell.angle_alpha   90.00
_cell.angle_beta   90.00
_cell.angle_gamma   90.00
#
_symmetry.space_group_name_H-M   'P 1'
#
loop_
_entity.id
_entity.type
_entity.pdbx_description
1 polymer ?
#
loop_
_entity_poly.entity_id
_entity_poly.type
_entity_poly.pdbx_seq_one_letter_code
_entity_poly.pdbx_strand_id
1 'polypeptide(L)'
;MRMNFLITLTLYFMATAATAEDTYVLVLGIAQDAGYPQTNCYKPHCMRAWNEPELRRKSSSIAVVDDANKAKYLFDATPDMREQLYELNDVAPDGNYSLDGVFLTHAHMGHYTGLMHFGREAAGTTGVRVYAMPRMHAYLSGNGPWDQLVRLGNIELIEIADGTAIRTGSRVTVTPFLVPHRDEY
;
A
#
# COMPACT_ATOMS: atom_id res chain seq x y z
N MET A 1 -27.56 -45.57 56.59
CA MET A 1 -26.50 -45.54 55.50
C MET A 1 -26.71 -44.28 54.66
N ARG A 2 -25.91 -43.23 54.88
CA ARG A 2 -26.01 -41.97 54.14
C ARG A 2 -24.90 -41.97 53.07
N MET A 3 -25.32 -41.92 51.82
CA MET A 3 -24.48 -41.94 50.68
C MET A 3 -24.15 -40.48 50.30
N ASN A 4 -22.91 -40.05 50.52
CA ASN A 4 -22.42 -38.71 50.09
C ASN A 4 -22.04 -38.78 48.63
N PHE A 5 -22.76 -38.02 47.79
CA PHE A 5 -22.37 -37.79 46.39
C PHE A 5 -21.40 -36.61 46.35
N LEU A 6 -20.12 -36.89 45.99
CA LEU A 6 -19.14 -35.88 45.65
C LEU A 6 -19.38 -35.50 44.19
N ILE A 7 -19.81 -34.24 43.95
CA ILE A 7 -19.88 -33.69 42.60
C ILE A 7 -18.51 -33.02 42.31
N THR A 8 -17.72 -33.63 41.45
CA THR A 8 -16.47 -33.06 40.98
C THR A 8 -16.76 -32.11 39.81
N LEU A 9 -16.67 -30.81 40.08
CA LEU A 9 -16.84 -29.76 39.04
C LEU A 9 -15.52 -29.64 38.27
N THR A 10 -15.47 -30.15 37.04
CA THR A 10 -14.33 -30.00 36.13
C THR A 10 -14.47 -28.67 35.41
N LEU A 11 -13.66 -27.68 35.80
CA LEU A 11 -13.52 -26.43 35.02
C LEU A 11 -12.72 -26.69 33.73
N TYR A 12 -13.38 -26.61 32.59
CA TYR A 12 -12.73 -26.54 31.30
C TYR A 12 -12.20 -25.11 31.09
N PHE A 13 -10.90 -24.93 31.20
CA PHE A 13 -10.21 -23.72 30.70
C PHE A 13 -10.15 -23.81 29.18
N MET A 14 -11.01 -23.10 28.47
CA MET A 14 -10.79 -22.84 27.04
C MET A 14 -9.66 -21.84 26.92
N ALA A 15 -8.46 -22.29 26.61
CA ALA A 15 -7.38 -21.44 26.17
C ALA A 15 -7.77 -20.91 24.78
N THR A 16 -8.21 -19.66 24.71
CA THR A 16 -8.27 -18.94 23.44
C THR A 16 -6.83 -18.73 23.00
N ALA A 17 -6.40 -19.45 21.94
CA ALA A 17 -5.18 -19.12 21.26
C ALA A 17 -5.34 -17.69 20.72
N ALA A 18 -4.67 -16.73 21.33
CA ALA A 18 -4.51 -15.40 20.76
C ALA A 18 -3.69 -15.61 19.48
N THR A 19 -4.31 -15.46 18.32
CA THR A 19 -3.57 -15.34 17.06
C THR A 19 -2.71 -14.08 17.19
N ALA A 20 -1.40 -14.23 17.05
CA ALA A 20 -0.51 -13.09 17.03
C ALA A 20 -0.96 -12.22 15.84
N GLU A 21 -1.34 -10.98 16.15
CA GLU A 21 -1.63 -9.97 15.12
C GLU A 21 -0.29 -9.52 14.55
N ASP A 22 0.05 -10.06 13.38
CA ASP A 22 1.36 -9.85 12.77
C ASP A 22 1.37 -8.62 11.85
N THR A 23 2.53 -7.98 11.77
CA THR A 23 2.83 -7.01 10.72
C THR A 23 3.56 -7.74 9.59
N TYR A 24 3.08 -7.61 8.36
CA TYR A 24 3.66 -8.30 7.22
C TYR A 24 3.73 -7.42 5.97
N VAL A 25 4.57 -7.84 5.03
CA VAL A 25 4.72 -7.18 3.72
C VAL A 25 4.03 -8.04 2.66
N LEU A 26 3.20 -7.38 1.85
CA LEU A 26 2.59 -7.97 0.67
C LEU A 26 3.24 -7.39 -0.58
N VAL A 27 3.72 -8.24 -1.47
CA VAL A 27 4.26 -7.83 -2.79
C VAL A 27 3.11 -7.71 -3.78
N LEU A 28 2.84 -6.50 -4.25
CA LEU A 28 1.71 -6.18 -5.14
C LEU A 28 2.13 -6.11 -6.62
N GLY A 29 3.42 -5.98 -6.89
CA GLY A 29 3.96 -5.94 -8.23
C GLY A 29 5.47 -6.06 -8.24
N ILE A 30 6.02 -6.60 -9.33
CA ILE A 30 7.45 -6.89 -9.47
C ILE A 30 8.04 -6.48 -10.82
N ALA A 31 7.20 -5.93 -11.72
CA ALA A 31 7.68 -5.48 -13.01
C ALA A 31 8.26 -4.08 -12.92
N GLN A 32 9.18 -3.77 -13.82
CA GLN A 32 9.66 -2.42 -14.03
C GLN A 32 8.50 -1.50 -14.45
N ASP A 33 8.73 -0.22 -14.37
CA ASP A 33 7.76 0.85 -14.63
C ASP A 33 6.77 0.54 -15.75
N ALA A 34 5.49 0.70 -15.45
CA ALA A 34 4.32 0.45 -16.27
C ALA A 34 4.00 -1.03 -16.58
N GLY A 35 4.58 -1.98 -15.81
CA GLY A 35 4.16 -3.37 -15.83
C GLY A 35 4.78 -4.22 -16.94
N TYR A 36 4.39 -5.49 -17.00
CA TYR A 36 4.80 -6.43 -18.03
C TYR A 36 3.56 -7.16 -18.59
N PRO A 37 3.39 -7.23 -19.93
CA PRO A 37 4.25 -6.66 -20.97
C PRO A 37 4.14 -5.13 -21.03
N GLN A 38 5.22 -4.49 -21.46
CA GLN A 38 5.25 -3.04 -21.65
C GLN A 38 4.38 -2.60 -22.83
N THR A 39 3.85 -1.38 -22.76
CA THR A 39 3.12 -0.77 -23.88
C THR A 39 3.94 -0.82 -25.16
N ASN A 40 3.31 -1.19 -26.28
CA ASN A 40 3.94 -1.36 -27.59
C ASN A 40 5.07 -2.42 -27.66
N CYS A 41 5.19 -3.29 -26.68
CA CYS A 41 6.12 -4.39 -26.77
C CYS A 41 5.47 -5.59 -27.47
N TYR A 42 5.83 -5.82 -28.73
CA TYR A 42 5.39 -6.95 -29.56
C TYR A 42 6.51 -7.97 -29.81
N LYS A 43 7.58 -7.91 -29.03
CA LYS A 43 8.66 -8.90 -29.07
C LYS A 43 8.16 -10.28 -28.60
N PRO A 44 8.80 -11.40 -29.00
CA PRO A 44 8.34 -12.74 -28.65
C PRO A 44 8.06 -12.95 -27.15
N HIS A 45 8.90 -12.42 -26.27
CA HIS A 45 8.69 -12.53 -24.83
C HIS A 45 7.45 -11.75 -24.35
N CYS A 46 7.18 -10.57 -24.91
CA CYS A 46 6.00 -9.78 -24.58
C CYS A 46 4.71 -10.41 -25.16
N MET A 47 4.78 -10.93 -26.39
CA MET A 47 3.62 -11.56 -27.03
C MET A 47 3.08 -12.72 -26.22
N ARG A 48 3.94 -13.44 -25.55
CA ARG A 48 3.53 -14.51 -24.66
C ARG A 48 2.62 -14.01 -23.54
N ALA A 49 3.00 -12.92 -22.89
CA ALA A 49 2.18 -12.34 -21.81
C ALA A 49 0.94 -11.58 -22.34
N TRP A 50 0.90 -11.17 -23.62
CA TRP A 50 -0.34 -10.68 -24.22
C TRP A 50 -1.37 -11.79 -24.41
N ASN A 51 -0.92 -13.00 -24.77
CA ASN A 51 -1.77 -14.15 -25.02
C ASN A 51 -2.12 -14.95 -23.76
N GLU A 52 -1.24 -14.93 -22.75
CA GLU A 52 -1.36 -15.67 -21.49
C GLU A 52 -1.41 -14.65 -20.32
N PRO A 53 -2.60 -14.17 -19.89
CA PRO A 53 -2.74 -13.12 -18.88
C PRO A 53 -2.06 -13.43 -17.54
N GLU A 54 -1.94 -14.71 -17.18
CA GLU A 54 -1.28 -15.17 -15.95
C GLU A 54 0.24 -14.89 -15.92
N LEU A 55 0.83 -14.61 -17.07
CA LEU A 55 2.24 -14.19 -17.18
C LEU A 55 2.43 -12.69 -16.99
N ARG A 56 1.36 -11.92 -16.96
CA ARG A 56 1.45 -10.47 -16.74
C ARG A 56 1.95 -10.17 -15.32
N ARG A 57 2.68 -9.08 -15.20
CA ARG A 57 3.17 -8.61 -13.90
C ARG A 57 2.89 -7.11 -13.78
N LYS A 58 2.37 -6.73 -12.63
CA LYS A 58 2.12 -5.34 -12.28
C LYS A 58 3.41 -4.62 -11.93
N SER A 59 3.41 -3.32 -12.08
CA SER A 59 4.49 -2.42 -11.70
C SER A 59 4.88 -2.60 -10.23
N SER A 60 6.15 -2.43 -9.93
CA SER A 60 6.72 -2.66 -8.59
C SER A 60 6.01 -1.83 -7.52
N SER A 61 5.42 -2.51 -6.58
CA SER A 61 4.82 -1.92 -5.38
C SER A 61 4.74 -2.97 -4.28
N ILE A 62 4.82 -2.53 -3.05
CA ILE A 62 4.56 -3.35 -1.87
C ILE A 62 3.55 -2.66 -0.97
N ALA A 63 2.86 -3.44 -0.15
CA ALA A 63 2.09 -2.93 0.97
C ALA A 63 2.65 -3.50 2.29
N VAL A 64 2.60 -2.68 3.34
CA VAL A 64 2.78 -3.13 4.71
C VAL A 64 1.40 -3.17 5.37
N VAL A 65 1.05 -4.30 5.93
CA VAL A 65 -0.20 -4.49 6.69
C VAL A 65 0.16 -4.64 8.16
N ASP A 66 -0.37 -3.73 8.97
CA ASP A 66 -0.29 -3.75 10.43
C ASP A 66 -1.61 -4.30 10.97
N ASP A 67 -1.65 -5.59 11.22
CA ASP A 67 -2.87 -6.28 11.64
C ASP A 67 -3.34 -5.84 13.03
N ALA A 68 -2.43 -5.48 13.91
CA ALA A 68 -2.76 -5.01 15.25
C ALA A 68 -3.48 -3.65 15.25
N ASN A 69 -3.07 -2.75 14.36
CA ASN A 69 -3.67 -1.42 14.25
C ASN A 69 -4.72 -1.33 13.14
N LYS A 70 -4.97 -2.42 12.43
CA LYS A 70 -5.89 -2.49 11.28
C LYS A 70 -5.58 -1.40 10.24
N ALA A 71 -4.29 -1.20 9.98
CA ALA A 71 -3.76 -0.21 9.07
C ALA A 71 -2.99 -0.86 7.92
N LYS A 72 -3.04 -0.25 6.77
CA LYS A 72 -2.27 -0.64 5.59
C LYS A 72 -1.58 0.56 4.98
N TYR A 73 -0.35 0.34 4.51
CA TYR A 73 0.51 1.35 3.92
C TYR A 73 0.97 0.87 2.55
N LEU A 74 0.81 1.71 1.53
CA LEU A 74 1.24 1.40 0.17
C LEU A 74 2.59 2.10 -0.11
N PHE A 75 3.50 1.41 -0.78
CA PHE A 75 4.74 1.99 -1.27
C PHE A 75 4.69 2.02 -2.80
N ASP A 76 4.70 3.23 -3.32
CA ASP A 76 4.43 3.67 -4.67
C ASP A 76 2.95 3.51 -5.13
N ALA A 77 2.47 4.54 -5.79
CA ALA A 77 1.18 4.59 -6.45
C ALA A 77 1.40 4.35 -7.96
N THR A 78 1.44 3.11 -8.36
CA THR A 78 1.77 2.71 -9.73
C THR A 78 0.58 2.86 -10.69
N PRO A 79 0.78 2.79 -12.01
CA PRO A 79 -0.33 2.72 -12.98
C PRO A 79 -1.30 1.56 -12.72
N ASP A 80 -0.82 0.48 -12.08
CA ASP A 80 -1.63 -0.71 -11.75
C ASP A 80 -2.30 -0.62 -10.36
N MET A 81 -2.29 0.56 -9.74
CA MET A 81 -2.74 0.75 -8.35
C MET A 81 -4.19 0.26 -8.13
N ARG A 82 -5.05 0.35 -9.13
CA ARG A 82 -6.43 -0.13 -9.04
C ARG A 82 -6.48 -1.63 -8.71
N GLU A 83 -5.75 -2.42 -9.46
CA GLU A 83 -5.67 -3.87 -9.26
C GLU A 83 -4.88 -4.23 -8.01
N GLN A 84 -3.84 -3.46 -7.70
CA GLN A 84 -3.02 -3.65 -6.50
C GLN A 84 -3.82 -3.40 -5.21
N LEU A 85 -4.64 -2.35 -5.18
CA LEU A 85 -5.53 -2.10 -4.05
C LEU A 85 -6.64 -3.14 -3.94
N TYR A 86 -7.15 -3.65 -5.06
CA TYR A 86 -8.12 -4.74 -5.06
C TYR A 86 -7.54 -6.01 -4.42
N GLU A 87 -6.32 -6.41 -4.81
CA GLU A 87 -5.63 -7.57 -4.20
C GLU A 87 -5.27 -7.34 -2.73
N LEU A 88 -4.86 -6.13 -2.38
CA LEU A 88 -4.63 -5.77 -0.98
C LEU A 88 -5.91 -5.90 -0.15
N ASN A 89 -7.06 -5.60 -0.74
CA ASN A 89 -8.35 -5.70 -0.07
C ASN A 89 -8.76 -7.16 0.22
N ASP A 90 -8.25 -8.15 -0.53
CA ASP A 90 -8.53 -9.57 -0.26
C ASP A 90 -7.93 -10.03 1.09
N VAL A 91 -6.80 -9.45 1.50
CA VAL A 91 -6.10 -9.79 2.74
C VAL A 91 -6.31 -8.77 3.87
N ALA A 92 -6.55 -7.52 3.51
CA ALA A 92 -6.79 -6.41 4.44
C ALA A 92 -8.02 -5.59 3.98
N PRO A 93 -9.25 -6.11 4.19
CA PRO A 93 -10.49 -5.52 3.67
C PRO A 93 -10.75 -4.10 4.22
N ASP A 94 -11.17 -3.17 3.35
CA ASP A 94 -11.45 -1.76 3.69
C ASP A 94 -12.51 -1.59 4.79
N GLY A 95 -13.38 -2.57 5.01
CA GLY A 95 -14.33 -2.55 6.12
C GLY A 95 -13.68 -2.72 7.50
N ASN A 96 -12.46 -3.25 7.55
CA ASN A 96 -11.72 -3.55 8.78
C ASN A 96 -10.38 -2.81 8.87
N TYR A 97 -9.78 -2.46 7.73
CA TYR A 97 -8.48 -1.81 7.64
C TYR A 97 -8.60 -0.46 6.96
N SER A 98 -7.83 0.51 7.43
CA SER A 98 -7.68 1.82 6.78
C SER A 98 -6.42 1.88 5.92
N LEU A 99 -6.48 2.54 4.77
CA LEU A 99 -5.29 2.94 4.02
C LEU A 99 -4.72 4.20 4.68
N ASP A 100 -3.78 4.00 5.59
CA ASP A 100 -3.24 5.06 6.45
C ASP A 100 -2.13 5.87 5.79
N GLY A 101 -1.62 5.41 4.67
CA GLY A 101 -0.63 6.19 3.93
C GLY A 101 -0.13 5.54 2.66
N VAL A 102 0.32 6.41 1.76
CA VAL A 102 1.04 6.05 0.54
C VAL A 102 2.41 6.73 0.60
N PHE A 103 3.47 5.95 0.52
CA PHE A 103 4.86 6.44 0.50
C PHE A 103 5.37 6.41 -0.93
N LEU A 104 5.78 7.56 -1.46
CA LEU A 104 6.33 7.66 -2.80
C LEU A 104 7.86 7.62 -2.74
N THR A 105 8.44 6.75 -3.57
CA THR A 105 9.89 6.60 -3.62
C THR A 105 10.56 7.67 -4.48
N HIS A 106 10.05 7.90 -5.69
CA HIS A 106 10.65 8.85 -6.63
C HIS A 106 9.68 9.26 -7.77
N ALA A 107 10.07 10.24 -8.57
CA ALA A 107 9.22 10.89 -9.56
C ALA A 107 9.23 10.22 -10.96
N HIS A 108 9.58 8.95 -11.09
CA HIS A 108 9.28 8.21 -12.31
C HIS A 108 7.80 7.86 -12.40
N MET A 109 7.22 7.99 -13.58
CA MET A 109 5.76 7.90 -13.78
C MET A 109 5.16 6.58 -13.28
N GLY A 110 5.91 5.49 -13.32
CA GLY A 110 5.50 4.19 -12.80
C GLY A 110 5.30 4.14 -11.27
N HIS A 111 5.69 5.18 -10.53
CA HIS A 111 5.69 5.16 -9.06
C HIS A 111 4.71 6.14 -8.41
N TYR A 112 4.11 7.07 -9.19
CA TYR A 112 3.18 8.06 -8.62
C TYR A 112 1.92 8.33 -9.44
N THR A 113 1.87 7.90 -10.71
CA THR A 113 0.73 8.23 -11.58
C THR A 113 -0.58 7.60 -11.11
N GLY A 114 -0.52 6.51 -10.37
CA GLY A 114 -1.70 5.88 -9.77
C GLY A 114 -2.43 6.76 -8.76
N LEU A 115 -1.82 7.82 -8.24
CA LEU A 115 -2.51 8.81 -7.38
C LEU A 115 -3.76 9.37 -8.04
N MET A 116 -3.84 9.37 -9.37
CA MET A 116 -5.06 9.80 -10.10
C MET A 116 -6.31 9.03 -9.66
N HIS A 117 -6.16 7.79 -9.20
CA HIS A 117 -7.30 6.98 -8.74
C HIS A 117 -7.93 7.48 -7.44
N PHE A 118 -7.28 8.37 -6.70
CA PHE A 118 -7.86 9.02 -5.54
C PHE A 118 -8.76 10.20 -5.90
N GLY A 119 -8.69 10.68 -7.15
CA GLY A 119 -9.49 11.80 -7.64
C GLY A 119 -10.99 11.49 -7.67
N ARG A 120 -11.78 12.57 -7.75
CA ARG A 120 -13.25 12.51 -7.74
C ARG A 120 -13.86 11.75 -8.92
N GLU A 121 -13.11 11.62 -10.02
CA GLU A 121 -13.51 10.87 -11.21
C GLU A 121 -13.35 9.35 -11.05
N ALA A 122 -12.68 8.91 -9.96
CA ALA A 122 -12.45 7.52 -9.62
C ALA A 122 -12.96 7.23 -8.20
N ALA A 123 -12.10 7.06 -7.20
CA ALA A 123 -12.51 6.73 -5.84
C ALA A 123 -13.10 7.92 -5.06
N GLY A 124 -12.77 9.16 -5.41
CA GLY A 124 -13.23 10.36 -4.71
C GLY A 124 -12.87 10.35 -3.23
N THR A 125 -11.65 9.95 -2.91
CA THR A 125 -11.20 9.81 -1.52
C THR A 125 -11.14 11.14 -0.80
N THR A 126 -11.03 11.08 0.52
CA THR A 126 -10.85 12.27 1.38
C THR A 126 -9.65 12.04 2.29
N GLY A 127 -8.64 12.91 2.17
CA GLY A 127 -7.52 13.00 3.10
C GLY A 127 -6.59 11.79 3.14
N VAL A 128 -6.44 11.04 2.02
CA VAL A 128 -5.43 9.97 1.97
C VAL A 128 -4.05 10.58 2.11
N ARG A 129 -3.30 10.19 3.15
CA ARG A 129 -1.96 10.69 3.40
C ARG A 129 -0.98 10.18 2.36
N VAL A 130 -0.26 11.09 1.71
CA VAL A 130 0.78 10.79 0.73
C VAL A 130 2.09 11.39 1.21
N TYR A 131 3.02 10.54 1.56
CA TYR A 131 4.34 10.89 2.09
C TYR A 131 5.32 11.05 0.95
N ALA A 132 5.94 12.21 0.85
CA ALA A 132 6.86 12.53 -0.24
C ALA A 132 8.05 13.38 0.25
N MET A 133 9.23 13.12 -0.30
CA MET A 133 10.43 13.94 -0.07
C MET A 133 10.22 15.35 -0.64
N PRO A 134 10.95 16.39 -0.19
CA PRO A 134 10.66 17.80 -0.49
C PRO A 134 10.47 18.11 -1.97
N ARG A 135 11.32 17.59 -2.86
CA ARG A 135 11.20 17.84 -4.32
C ARG A 135 9.93 17.22 -4.89
N MET A 136 9.62 15.98 -4.50
CA MET A 136 8.40 15.29 -4.92
C MET A 136 7.15 15.96 -4.35
N HIS A 137 7.20 16.39 -3.09
CA HIS A 137 6.12 17.16 -2.45
C HIS A 137 5.85 18.46 -3.23
N ALA A 138 6.89 19.24 -3.54
CA ALA A 138 6.77 20.47 -4.32
C ALA A 138 6.24 20.21 -5.74
N TYR A 139 6.69 19.12 -6.37
CA TYR A 139 6.22 18.71 -7.68
C TYR A 139 4.71 18.42 -7.68
N LEU A 140 4.23 17.61 -6.78
CA LEU A 140 2.83 17.21 -6.69
C LEU A 140 1.91 18.37 -6.30
N SER A 141 2.37 19.28 -5.43
CA SER A 141 1.58 20.44 -5.02
C SER A 141 1.54 21.55 -6.05
N GLY A 142 2.53 21.63 -6.95
CA GLY A 142 2.68 22.71 -7.92
C GLY A 142 2.30 22.36 -9.35
N ASN A 143 2.01 21.11 -9.67
CA ASN A 143 1.75 20.68 -11.05
C ASN A 143 0.42 19.95 -11.20
N GLY A 144 -0.36 20.38 -12.20
CA GLY A 144 -1.55 19.65 -12.61
C GLY A 144 -1.21 18.29 -13.25
N PRO A 145 -2.06 17.28 -13.10
CA PRO A 145 -3.34 17.31 -12.37
C PRO A 145 -3.21 17.02 -10.86
N TRP A 146 -2.01 16.79 -10.34
CA TRP A 146 -1.76 16.35 -8.95
C TRP A 146 -2.17 17.42 -7.93
N ASP A 147 -1.90 18.69 -8.23
CA ASP A 147 -2.32 19.83 -7.40
C ASP A 147 -3.83 19.88 -7.16
N GLN A 148 -4.62 19.37 -8.10
CA GLN A 148 -6.07 19.26 -7.95
C GLN A 148 -6.46 18.28 -6.84
N LEU A 149 -5.78 17.14 -6.74
CA LEU A 149 -6.04 16.16 -5.68
C LEU A 149 -5.80 16.77 -4.29
N VAL A 150 -4.75 17.59 -4.18
CA VAL A 150 -4.42 18.32 -2.94
C VAL A 150 -5.47 19.39 -2.64
N ARG A 151 -5.78 20.26 -3.61
CA ARG A 151 -6.75 21.35 -3.43
C ARG A 151 -8.16 20.86 -3.11
N LEU A 152 -8.56 19.71 -3.65
CA LEU A 152 -9.86 19.11 -3.38
C LEU A 152 -9.88 18.27 -2.09
N GLY A 153 -8.72 18.08 -1.44
CA GLY A 153 -8.60 17.26 -0.25
C GLY A 153 -8.78 15.77 -0.50
N ASN A 154 -8.58 15.31 -1.74
CA ASN A 154 -8.57 13.88 -2.03
C ASN A 154 -7.36 13.21 -1.38
N ILE A 155 -6.21 13.89 -1.41
CA ILE A 155 -4.99 13.51 -0.74
C ILE A 155 -4.49 14.62 0.19
N GLU A 156 -3.77 14.23 1.22
CA GLU A 156 -3.01 15.12 2.11
C GLU A 156 -1.52 14.85 1.88
N LEU A 157 -0.79 15.82 1.32
CA LEU A 157 0.65 15.69 1.14
C LEU A 157 1.38 15.94 2.46
N ILE A 158 2.21 14.99 2.84
CA ILE A 158 3.06 15.07 4.03
C ILE A 158 4.52 15.06 3.58
N GLU A 159 5.21 16.15 3.86
CA GLU A 159 6.64 16.22 3.57
C GLU A 159 7.44 15.39 4.56
N ILE A 160 8.34 14.57 4.04
CA ILE A 160 9.24 13.71 4.82
C ILE A 160 10.69 14.06 4.51
N ALA A 161 11.62 13.72 5.42
CA ALA A 161 13.02 14.09 5.30
C ALA A 161 13.95 12.89 5.37
N ASP A 162 15.07 12.99 4.66
CA ASP A 162 16.14 11.99 4.65
C ASP A 162 16.57 11.60 6.05
N GLY A 163 16.66 10.31 6.32
CA GLY A 163 17.06 9.74 7.61
C GLY A 163 16.09 9.95 8.76
N THR A 164 14.95 10.64 8.54
CA THR A 164 14.00 10.95 9.61
C THR A 164 12.92 9.87 9.72
N ALA A 165 12.87 9.20 10.85
CA ALA A 165 11.91 8.13 11.10
C ALA A 165 10.48 8.67 11.27
N ILE A 166 9.54 8.11 10.52
CA ILE A 166 8.10 8.39 10.59
C ILE A 166 7.42 7.21 11.29
N ARG A 167 6.83 7.45 12.44
CA ARG A 167 5.95 6.48 13.08
C ARG A 167 4.56 6.55 12.47
N THR A 168 4.14 5.48 11.83
CA THR A 168 2.82 5.36 11.19
C THR A 168 1.83 4.57 12.05
N GLY A 169 2.22 4.21 13.24
CA GLY A 169 1.44 3.43 14.20
C GLY A 169 2.32 2.95 15.34
N SER A 170 1.87 1.96 16.10
CA SER A 170 2.65 1.40 17.21
C SER A 170 3.74 0.42 16.75
N ARG A 171 3.58 -0.20 15.58
CA ARG A 171 4.46 -1.29 15.10
C ARG A 171 5.24 -0.95 13.84
N VAL A 172 4.78 0.01 13.03
CA VAL A 172 5.42 0.36 11.76
C VAL A 172 6.16 1.68 11.91
N THR A 173 7.42 1.70 11.50
CA THR A 173 8.23 2.90 11.37
C THR A 173 8.86 2.89 9.98
N VAL A 174 8.71 3.98 9.24
CA VAL A 174 9.31 4.18 7.93
C VAL A 174 10.41 5.21 8.03
N THR A 175 11.61 4.85 7.60
CA THR A 175 12.75 5.78 7.54
C THR A 175 13.18 5.93 6.09
N PRO A 176 12.89 7.06 5.44
CA PRO A 176 13.33 7.33 4.09
C PRO A 176 14.83 7.62 4.07
N PHE A 177 15.52 7.25 3.00
CA PHE A 177 16.91 7.62 2.75
C PHE A 177 17.16 7.83 1.27
N LEU A 178 18.00 8.80 0.94
CA LEU A 178 18.34 9.11 -0.45
C LEU A 178 19.31 8.08 -1.02
N VAL A 179 19.09 7.70 -2.25
CA VAL A 179 19.98 6.84 -3.03
C VAL A 179 20.31 7.51 -4.37
N PRO A 180 21.50 7.25 -4.94
CA PRO A 180 21.79 7.67 -6.30
C PRO A 180 20.80 7.04 -7.28
N HIS A 181 20.11 7.86 -8.03
CA HIS A 181 19.16 7.43 -9.04
C HIS A 181 19.10 8.46 -10.18
N ARG A 182 18.56 8.06 -11.33
CA ARG A 182 18.29 8.99 -12.41
C ARG A 182 17.28 10.05 -11.93
N ASP A 183 17.60 11.30 -12.12
CA ASP A 183 16.89 12.43 -11.54
C ASP A 183 16.34 13.34 -12.67
N GLU A 184 15.05 13.23 -12.93
CA GLU A 184 14.35 14.03 -13.95
C GLU A 184 13.70 15.30 -13.39
N TYR A 185 13.56 15.43 -12.04
CA TYR A 185 12.88 16.56 -11.39
C TYR A 185 13.62 17.08 -10.17
#